data_53e2f4f3edc81becf621473393066e0b
#
_entry.id   53e2f4f3edc81becf621473393066e0b
#
_cell.length_a   1.000
_cell.length_b   1.000
_cell.length_c   1.000
_cell.angle_alpha   90.00
_cell.angle_beta   90.00
_cell.angle_gamma   90.00
#
_symmetry.space_group_name_H-M   'P 1'
#
loop_
_entity.id
_entity.type
_entity.pdbx_description
1 polymer ?
#
loop_
_entity_poly.entity_id
_entity_poly.type
_entity_poly.pdbx_seq_one_letter_code
_entity_poly.pdbx_strand_id
1 'polypeptide(L)' 'MRTIFAEYNPHRNSIDIYTSAGYMLRIDCWEAETDLKTTPGSVCSINALAIDESLEYARLYLDGTMQMWVNR' A
#
# COMPACT_ATOMS: atom_id res chain seq x y z
N MET A 1 7.71 9.27 14.34
CA MET A 1 6.51 8.44 14.29
C MET A 1 6.84 7.09 13.66
N ARG A 2 6.29 6.05 14.21
CA ARG A 2 6.61 4.69 13.77
C ARG A 2 5.32 3.94 13.43
N THR A 3 5.32 3.23 12.30
CA THR A 3 4.22 2.34 11.94
C THR A 3 4.31 1.07 12.77
N ILE A 4 3.22 0.72 13.47
CA ILE A 4 3.16 -0.49 14.28
C ILE A 4 2.51 -1.62 13.49
N PHE A 5 1.46 -1.31 12.74
CA PHE A 5 0.60 -2.31 12.13
C PHE A 5 -0.12 -1.69 10.93
N ALA A 6 -0.33 -2.48 9.89
CA ALA A 6 -1.11 -2.06 8.73
C ALA A 6 -1.98 -3.23 8.27
N GLU A 7 -3.21 -2.92 7.81
CA GLU A 7 -4.10 -3.94 7.28
C GLU A 7 -4.89 -3.40 6.08
N TYR A 8 -5.21 -4.29 5.16
CA TYR A 8 -6.00 -3.96 3.98
C TYR A 8 -7.48 -3.95 4.32
N ASN A 9 -8.18 -2.89 3.91
CA ASN A 9 -9.63 -2.77 4.07
C ASN A 9 -10.30 -3.02 2.72
N PRO A 10 -10.93 -4.19 2.50
CA PRO A 10 -11.55 -4.50 1.21
C PRO A 10 -12.77 -3.65 0.88
N HIS A 11 -13.46 -3.13 1.89
CA HIS A 11 -14.64 -2.30 1.68
C HIS A 11 -14.28 -0.93 1.10
N ARG A 12 -13.12 -0.41 1.43
CA ARG A 12 -12.64 0.89 1.00
C ARG A 12 -11.51 0.82 -0.01
N ASN A 13 -10.98 -0.38 -0.25
CA ASN A 13 -9.78 -0.56 -1.05
C ASN A 13 -8.66 0.36 -0.54
N SER A 14 -8.36 0.24 0.74
CA SER A 14 -7.38 1.09 1.41
C SER A 14 -6.48 0.29 2.34
N ILE A 15 -5.35 0.87 2.69
CA ILE A 15 -4.47 0.34 3.72
C ILE A 15 -4.62 1.22 4.96
N ASP A 16 -5.06 0.62 6.05
CA ASP A 16 -5.20 1.31 7.32
C ASP A 16 -3.93 1.08 8.15
N ILE A 17 -3.25 2.17 8.50
CA ILE A 17 -1.96 2.12 9.19
C ILE A 17 -2.12 2.65 10.60
N TYR A 18 -1.72 1.85 11.57
CA TYR A 18 -1.76 2.23 12.98
C TYR A 18 -0.35 2.62 13.43
N THR A 19 -0.23 3.79 14.02
CA THR A 19 1.07 4.37 14.38
C THR A 19 1.30 4.37 15.88
N SER A 20 2.58 4.50 16.27
CA SER A 20 2.95 4.59 17.68
C SER A 20 2.47 5.89 18.34
N ALA A 21 2.07 6.87 17.55
CA ALA A 21 1.53 8.13 18.07
C ALA A 21 0.06 8.01 18.50
N GLY A 22 -0.56 6.85 18.29
CA GLY A 22 -1.93 6.60 18.74
C GLY A 22 -3.00 7.03 17.76
N TYR A 23 -2.65 7.31 16.51
CA TYR A 23 -3.64 7.63 15.48
C TYR A 23 -3.47 6.72 14.26
N MET A 24 -4.49 6.71 13.43
CA MET A 24 -4.54 5.88 12.22
C MET A 24 -4.39 6.75 10.99
N LEU A 25 -3.54 6.29 10.06
CA LEU A 25 -3.44 6.85 8.72
C LEU A 25 -4.11 5.90 7.74
N ARG A 26 -4.62 6.42 6.64
CA ARG A 26 -5.26 5.60 5.61
C ARG A 26 -4.68 5.95 4.24
N ILE A 27 -4.24 4.91 3.52
CA ILE A 27 -3.77 5.05 2.16
C ILE A 27 -4.87 4.52 1.23
N ASP A 28 -5.39 5.39 0.36
CA ASP A 28 -6.35 4.97 -0.66
C ASP A 28 -5.58 4.29 -1.78
N CYS A 29 -5.83 2.98 -1.99
CA CYS A 29 -5.10 2.21 -3.00
C CYS A 29 -5.36 2.73 -4.42
N TRP A 30 -6.56 3.23 -4.69
CA TRP A 30 -6.85 3.84 -5.99
C TRP A 30 -5.94 5.03 -6.24
N GLU A 31 -5.83 5.90 -5.26
CA GLU A 31 -5.01 7.10 -5.35
C GLU A 31 -3.53 6.77 -5.41
N ALA A 32 -3.10 5.82 -4.59
CA ALA A 32 -1.70 5.40 -4.55
C ALA A 32 -1.24 4.81 -5.88
N GLU A 33 -2.14 4.17 -6.62
CA GLU A 33 -1.81 3.49 -7.87
C GLU A 33 -2.12 4.31 -9.11
N THR A 34 -2.72 5.49 -8.97
CA THR A 34 -3.14 6.33 -10.09
C THR A 34 -2.00 6.68 -11.04
N ASP A 35 -0.84 7.01 -10.51
CA ASP A 35 0.33 7.42 -11.30
C ASP A 35 1.25 6.26 -11.67
N LEU A 36 0.93 5.05 -11.25
CA LEU A 36 1.77 3.89 -11.55
C LEU A 36 1.53 3.41 -12.97
N LYS A 37 2.63 3.08 -13.64
CA LYS A 37 2.58 2.42 -14.95
C LYS A 37 2.66 0.93 -14.69
N THR A 38 1.57 0.23 -14.96
CA THR A 38 1.45 -1.19 -14.64
C THR A 38 1.02 -2.00 -15.85
N THR A 39 1.36 -3.29 -15.81
CA THR A 39 0.82 -4.29 -16.72
C THR A 39 -0.23 -5.10 -15.97
N PRO A 40 -1.08 -5.90 -16.65
CA PRO A 40 -2.04 -6.76 -15.95
C PRO A 40 -1.40 -7.64 -14.88
N GLY A 41 -0.21 -8.18 -15.15
CA GLY A 41 0.52 -8.99 -14.17
C GLY A 41 0.98 -8.17 -12.97
N SER A 42 1.45 -6.94 -13.20
CA SER A 42 1.87 -6.04 -12.12
C SER A 42 0.71 -5.64 -11.23
N VAL A 43 -0.47 -5.40 -11.83
CA VAL A 43 -1.68 -5.06 -11.07
C VAL A 43 -2.05 -6.20 -10.14
N CYS A 44 -2.02 -7.44 -10.61
CA CYS A 44 -2.29 -8.60 -9.77
C CYS A 44 -1.29 -8.70 -8.63
N SER A 45 -0.01 -8.47 -8.92
CA SER A 45 1.05 -8.55 -7.90
C SER A 45 0.90 -7.49 -6.83
N ILE A 46 0.58 -6.25 -7.22
CA ILE A 46 0.44 -5.17 -6.25
C ILE A 46 -0.84 -5.33 -5.41
N ASN A 47 -1.90 -5.88 -5.99
CA ASN A 47 -3.11 -6.17 -5.23
C ASN A 47 -2.86 -7.27 -4.21
N ALA A 48 -2.14 -8.32 -4.59
CA ALA A 48 -1.75 -9.38 -3.65
C ALA A 48 -0.88 -8.83 -2.53
N LEU A 49 0.04 -7.93 -2.86
CA LEU A 49 0.88 -7.28 -1.85
C LEU A 49 0.04 -6.48 -0.86
N ALA A 50 -0.94 -5.73 -1.35
CA ALA A 50 -1.81 -4.94 -0.47
C ALA A 50 -2.58 -5.82 0.51
N ILE A 51 -3.08 -6.97 0.04
CA ILE A 51 -3.89 -7.88 0.84
C ILE A 51 -3.04 -8.69 1.81
N ASP A 52 -1.95 -9.28 1.32
CA ASP A 52 -1.14 -10.23 2.09
C ASP A 52 -0.02 -9.57 2.87
N GLU A 53 0.52 -8.46 2.36
CA GLU A 53 1.66 -7.76 2.94
C GLU A 53 1.35 -6.27 3.02
N SER A 54 0.29 -5.93 3.75
CA SER A 54 -0.20 -4.54 3.82
C SER A 54 0.86 -3.56 4.33
N LEU A 55 1.67 -3.99 5.30
CA LEU A 55 2.73 -3.14 5.84
C LEU A 55 3.80 -2.84 4.79
N GLU A 56 4.16 -3.82 3.97
CA GLU A 56 5.13 -3.63 2.90
C GLU A 56 4.57 -2.70 1.82
N TYR A 57 3.30 -2.86 1.47
CA TYR A 57 2.63 -1.95 0.55
C TYR A 57 2.70 -0.51 1.06
N ALA A 58 2.40 -0.31 2.34
CA ALA A 58 2.45 1.01 2.97
C ALA A 58 3.86 1.59 2.92
N ARG A 59 4.89 0.78 3.19
CA ARG A 59 6.27 1.22 3.11
C ARG A 59 6.66 1.69 1.72
N LEU A 60 6.28 0.92 0.71
CA LEU A 60 6.59 1.27 -0.68
C LEU A 60 5.94 2.61 -1.06
N TYR A 61 4.71 2.81 -0.63
CA TYR A 61 4.01 4.05 -0.91
C TYR A 61 4.67 5.24 -0.21
N LEU A 62 4.97 5.11 1.08
CA LEU A 62 5.55 6.19 1.86
C LEU A 62 6.97 6.53 1.45
N ASP A 63 7.73 5.52 1.01
CA ASP A 63 9.11 5.70 0.54
C ASP A 63 9.17 6.20 -0.91
N GLY A 64 8.07 6.16 -1.64
CA GLY A 64 8.04 6.56 -3.04
C GLY A 64 8.69 5.55 -3.98
N THR A 65 8.80 4.29 -3.56
CA THR A 65 9.49 3.24 -4.34
C THR A 65 8.55 2.23 -4.98
N MET A 66 7.24 2.50 -4.95
CA MET A 66 6.25 1.56 -5.47
C MET A 66 6.44 1.27 -6.96
N GLN A 67 6.77 2.29 -7.76
CA GLN A 67 7.01 2.09 -9.19
C GLN A 67 8.22 1.18 -9.44
N MET A 68 9.26 1.32 -8.64
CA MET A 68 10.43 0.45 -8.74
C MET A 68 10.08 -0.99 -8.44
N TRP A 69 9.22 -1.19 -7.47
CA TRP A 69 8.77 -2.54 -7.11
C TRP A 69 7.98 -3.19 -8.24
N VAL A 70 7.05 -2.46 -8.89
CA VAL A 70 6.24 -3.03 -9.98
C VAL A 70 7.04 -3.25 -11.26
N ASN A 71 8.18 -2.61 -11.40
CA ASN A 71 9.04 -2.75 -12.58
C ASN A 71 10.03 -3.91 -12.49
N ARG A 72 10.01 -4.68 -11.43
CA ARG A 72 10.91 -5.83 -11.28
C ARG A 72 10.68 -6.89 -12.35
#